data_dace8d3460efa96a9293c2884dfdb0a8
#
_entry.id   dace8d3460efa96a9293c2884dfdb0a8
#
_cell.length_a   1.000
_cell.length_b   1.000
_cell.length_c   1.000
_cell.angle_alpha   90.00
_cell.angle_beta   90.00
_cell.angle_gamma   90.00
#
_symmetry.space_group_name_H-M   'P 1'
#
loop_
_entity.id
_entity.type
_entity.pdbx_description
1 polymer ?
#
loop_
_entity_poly.entity_id
_entity_poly.type
_entity_poly.pdbx_seq_one_letter_code
_entity_poly.pdbx_strand_id
1 'polypeptide(L)'
;MADSAARAAADDIRQELAGFADGATDPAYAPDRELFGAYTHQQIWDLVHEALDPAALGRIAEAWQANAAAVADAFQAFSDATNREFARWSGRAADAAVGATRQFVRAGGDAQDVCRAVARLMELNSDAAQTVRGAIAPPQRYRPLADPAAEAVYGGKRRMEHDSAAADIEADVRDTMTYVYTPTMPATGDCVPRFPRPHEGSASDNASGDPNSVRGGGAR
;
A
#
# COMPACT_ATOMS: atom_id res chain seq x y z
N MET A 1 -7.90 -2.27 -23.89
CA MET A 1 -7.30 -0.93 -23.69
C MET A 1 -7.28 -0.50 -22.20
N ALA A 2 -8.34 -0.73 -21.44
CA ALA A 2 -8.37 -0.43 -19.99
C ALA A 2 -7.32 -1.24 -19.19
N ASP A 3 -7.11 -2.50 -19.53
CA ASP A 3 -6.12 -3.41 -18.91
C ASP A 3 -4.67 -2.91 -19.09
N SER A 4 -4.33 -2.36 -20.24
CA SER A 4 -3.02 -1.77 -20.52
C SER A 4 -2.75 -0.50 -19.69
N ALA A 5 -3.77 0.33 -19.47
CA ALA A 5 -3.64 1.55 -18.69
C ALA A 5 -3.51 1.26 -17.18
N ALA A 6 -4.26 0.28 -16.67
CA ALA A 6 -4.17 -0.12 -15.26
C ALA A 6 -2.81 -0.74 -14.93
N ARG A 7 -2.24 -1.56 -15.83
CA ARG A 7 -0.88 -2.12 -15.66
C ARG A 7 0.19 -1.04 -15.73
N ALA A 8 0.09 -0.12 -16.68
CA ALA A 8 1.03 1.00 -16.79
C ALA A 8 1.01 1.86 -15.52
N ALA A 9 -0.17 2.18 -14.99
CA ALA A 9 -0.30 2.92 -13.73
C ALA A 9 0.32 2.15 -12.55
N ALA A 10 0.13 0.84 -12.46
CA ALA A 10 0.75 0.02 -11.42
C ALA A 10 2.28 -0.07 -11.54
N ASP A 11 2.82 -0.04 -12.76
CA ASP A 11 4.26 -0.05 -13.02
C ASP A 11 4.88 1.31 -12.71
N ASP A 12 4.23 2.42 -13.10
CA ASP A 12 4.66 3.78 -12.76
C ASP A 12 4.77 3.98 -11.26
N ILE A 13 3.83 3.43 -10.50
CA ILE A 13 3.82 3.52 -9.04
C ILE A 13 4.90 2.66 -8.41
N ARG A 14 5.13 1.44 -8.89
CA ARG A 14 6.26 0.64 -8.42
C ARG A 14 7.58 1.37 -8.67
N GLN A 15 7.70 2.08 -9.78
CA GLN A 15 8.87 2.88 -10.08
C GLN A 15 8.99 4.11 -9.18
N GLU A 16 7.88 4.80 -8.89
CA GLU A 16 7.82 5.91 -7.93
C GLU A 16 8.20 5.43 -6.52
N LEU A 17 7.62 4.31 -6.07
CA LEU A 17 7.89 3.70 -4.76
C LEU A 17 9.32 3.14 -4.63
N ALA A 18 9.93 2.69 -5.71
CA ALA A 18 11.34 2.25 -5.70
C ALA A 18 12.32 3.42 -5.41
N GLY A 19 11.87 4.65 -5.55
CA GLY A 19 12.62 5.85 -5.17
C GLY A 19 12.49 6.24 -3.68
N PHE A 20 11.54 5.62 -2.95
CA PHE A 20 11.37 5.88 -1.52
C PHE A 20 12.17 4.87 -0.68
N ALA A 21 12.94 5.37 0.29
CA ALA A 21 13.66 4.66 1.34
C ALA A 21 14.29 3.31 0.93
N ASP A 22 15.56 3.24 0.69
CA ASP A 22 16.42 2.03 0.52
C ASP A 22 15.77 0.75 -0.08
N GLY A 23 14.60 0.86 -0.71
CA GLY A 23 13.87 -0.21 -1.40
C GLY A 23 13.32 -1.33 -0.49
N ALA A 24 13.37 -1.19 0.82
CA ALA A 24 12.84 -2.19 1.74
C ALA A 24 11.33 -2.04 1.90
N THR A 25 10.58 -3.08 1.50
CA THR A 25 9.14 -3.18 1.74
C THR A 25 8.83 -4.11 2.91
N ASP A 26 7.64 -3.97 3.48
CA ASP A 26 7.09 -4.99 4.37
C ASP A 26 6.76 -6.26 3.58
N PRO A 27 6.65 -7.42 4.26
CA PRO A 27 6.13 -8.63 3.61
C PRO A 27 4.75 -8.37 3.02
N ALA A 28 4.44 -9.04 1.90
CA ALA A 28 3.15 -8.93 1.25
C ALA A 28 1.99 -9.16 2.24
N TYR A 29 1.03 -8.25 2.31
CA TYR A 29 -0.12 -8.36 3.21
C TYR A 29 -1.10 -9.44 2.79
N ALA A 30 -1.20 -9.73 1.49
CA ALA A 30 -2.04 -10.78 0.93
C ALA A 30 -1.24 -11.61 -0.08
N PRO A 31 -0.32 -12.49 0.37
CA PRO A 31 0.52 -13.29 -0.53
C PRO A 31 -0.30 -14.25 -1.37
N ASP A 32 -1.39 -14.80 -0.80
CA ASP A 32 -2.32 -15.66 -1.52
C ASP A 32 -3.37 -14.80 -2.24
N ARG A 33 -3.49 -14.97 -3.55
CA ARG A 33 -4.45 -14.27 -4.39
C ARG A 33 -5.74 -15.06 -4.51
N GLU A 34 -6.88 -14.39 -4.44
CA GLU A 34 -8.19 -15.02 -4.64
C GLU A 34 -8.35 -15.51 -6.08
N LEU A 35 -8.97 -16.68 -6.22
CA LEU A 35 -9.28 -17.31 -7.50
C LEU A 35 -10.76 -17.13 -7.82
N PHE A 36 -11.08 -16.08 -8.56
CA PHE A 36 -12.46 -15.69 -8.87
C PHE A 36 -13.21 -16.66 -9.78
N GLY A 37 -12.54 -17.63 -10.39
CA GLY A 37 -13.18 -18.68 -11.18
C GLY A 37 -14.20 -19.53 -10.43
N ALA A 38 -14.10 -19.61 -9.09
CA ALA A 38 -15.03 -20.36 -8.24
C ALA A 38 -16.25 -19.52 -7.77
N TYR A 39 -16.25 -18.21 -7.99
CA TYR A 39 -17.31 -17.32 -7.55
C TYR A 39 -18.40 -17.17 -8.59
N THR A 40 -19.65 -17.07 -8.15
CA THR A 40 -20.78 -16.69 -9.00
C THR A 40 -20.82 -15.17 -9.19
N HIS A 41 -21.48 -14.70 -10.24
CA HIS A 41 -21.71 -13.26 -10.46
C HIS A 41 -22.33 -12.56 -9.23
N GLN A 42 -23.32 -13.19 -8.57
CA GLN A 42 -23.95 -12.62 -7.36
C GLN A 42 -22.94 -12.49 -6.22
N GLN A 43 -22.10 -13.50 -5.99
CA GLN A 43 -21.08 -13.43 -4.94
C GLN A 43 -20.06 -12.33 -5.19
N ILE A 44 -19.62 -12.16 -6.44
CA ILE A 44 -18.69 -11.08 -6.81
C ILE A 44 -19.38 -9.72 -6.64
N TRP A 45 -20.63 -9.60 -7.08
CA TRP A 45 -21.41 -8.37 -6.90
C TRP A 45 -21.50 -7.97 -5.43
N ASP A 46 -21.88 -8.91 -4.54
CA ASP A 46 -22.02 -8.67 -3.12
C ASP A 46 -20.66 -8.25 -2.51
N LEU A 47 -19.59 -8.97 -2.79
CA LEU A 47 -18.24 -8.64 -2.32
C LEU A 47 -17.81 -7.22 -2.74
N VAL A 48 -18.00 -6.88 -4.00
CA VAL A 48 -17.57 -5.60 -4.55
C VAL A 48 -18.40 -4.44 -4.02
N HIS A 49 -19.71 -4.63 -3.83
CA HIS A 49 -20.60 -3.53 -3.41
C HIS A 49 -20.75 -3.39 -1.88
N GLU A 50 -20.50 -4.46 -1.14
CA GLU A 50 -20.57 -4.45 0.33
C GLU A 50 -19.21 -4.22 0.98
N ALA A 51 -18.12 -4.79 0.44
CA ALA A 51 -16.80 -4.74 1.05
C ALA A 51 -15.88 -3.64 0.48
N LEU A 52 -15.99 -3.29 -0.80
CA LEU A 52 -15.17 -2.23 -1.38
C LEU A 52 -15.84 -0.86 -1.19
N ASP A 53 -15.31 -0.05 -0.28
CA ASP A 53 -15.69 1.35 -0.09
C ASP A 53 -14.60 2.31 -0.57
N PRO A 54 -14.70 2.83 -1.82
CA PRO A 54 -13.71 3.78 -2.35
C PRO A 54 -13.58 5.04 -1.50
N ALA A 55 -14.68 5.52 -0.94
CA ALA A 55 -14.65 6.71 -0.10
C ALA A 55 -13.90 6.47 1.23
N ALA A 56 -14.02 5.27 1.81
CA ALA A 56 -13.25 4.91 2.99
C ALA A 56 -11.74 4.87 2.68
N LEU A 57 -11.35 4.29 1.53
CA LEU A 57 -9.96 4.25 1.07
C LEU A 57 -9.42 5.66 0.82
N GLY A 58 -10.20 6.55 0.21
CA GLY A 58 -9.84 7.96 0.02
C GLY A 58 -9.61 8.68 1.35
N ARG A 59 -10.48 8.49 2.35
CA ARG A 59 -10.27 9.07 3.69
C ARG A 59 -9.01 8.55 4.38
N ILE A 60 -8.64 7.28 4.16
CA ILE A 60 -7.39 6.73 4.67
C ILE A 60 -6.19 7.38 3.99
N ALA A 61 -6.26 7.60 2.67
CA ALA A 61 -5.21 8.32 1.93
C ALA A 61 -5.02 9.74 2.48
N GLU A 62 -6.10 10.49 2.68
CA GLU A 62 -6.08 11.85 3.28
C GLU A 62 -5.46 11.84 4.68
N ALA A 63 -5.79 10.85 5.51
CA ALA A 63 -5.21 10.72 6.85
C ALA A 63 -3.69 10.46 6.79
N TRP A 64 -3.20 9.66 5.85
CA TRP A 64 -1.77 9.45 5.66
C TRP A 64 -1.06 10.69 5.13
N GLN A 65 -1.69 11.48 4.25
CA GLN A 65 -1.17 12.79 3.82
C GLN A 65 -1.05 13.76 5.01
N ALA A 66 -2.08 13.81 5.85
CA ALA A 66 -2.03 14.65 7.06
C ALA A 66 -0.93 14.21 8.02
N ASN A 67 -0.73 12.90 8.19
CA ASN A 67 0.37 12.36 9.00
C ASN A 67 1.74 12.75 8.42
N ALA A 68 1.91 12.68 7.10
CA ALA A 68 3.15 13.10 6.45
C ALA A 68 3.46 14.59 6.72
N ALA A 69 2.46 15.45 6.65
CA ALA A 69 2.61 16.87 6.98
C ALA A 69 2.97 17.09 8.46
N ALA A 70 2.27 16.42 9.36
CA ALA A 70 2.54 16.53 10.82
C ALA A 70 3.95 16.05 11.19
N VAL A 71 4.44 14.98 10.56
CA VAL A 71 5.82 14.49 10.75
C VAL A 71 6.81 15.54 10.26
N ALA A 72 6.62 16.12 9.07
CA ALA A 72 7.48 17.18 8.55
C ALA A 72 7.55 18.38 9.49
N ASP A 73 6.39 18.86 9.94
CA ASP A 73 6.31 20.03 10.83
C ASP A 73 6.99 19.76 12.17
N ALA A 74 6.81 18.57 12.74
CA ALA A 74 7.44 18.19 14.01
C ALA A 74 8.97 18.14 13.89
N PHE A 75 9.52 17.56 12.83
CA PHE A 75 10.95 17.48 12.59
C PHE A 75 11.55 18.84 12.22
N GLN A 76 10.83 19.69 11.50
CA GLN A 76 11.26 21.06 11.25
C GLN A 76 11.33 21.87 12.54
N ALA A 77 10.29 21.81 13.39
CA ALA A 77 10.27 22.51 14.68
C ALA A 77 11.40 22.01 15.61
N PHE A 78 11.64 20.70 15.64
CA PHE A 78 12.75 20.11 16.39
C PHE A 78 14.10 20.60 15.87
N SER A 79 14.32 20.61 14.57
CA SER A 79 15.55 21.11 13.93
C SER A 79 15.80 22.55 14.28
N ASP A 80 14.78 23.41 14.20
CA ASP A 80 14.89 24.84 14.51
C ASP A 80 15.18 25.09 15.98
N ALA A 81 14.56 24.31 16.87
CA ALA A 81 14.81 24.42 18.32
C ALA A 81 16.23 24.00 18.68
N THR A 82 16.68 22.83 18.18
CA THR A 82 18.03 22.32 18.47
C THR A 82 19.13 23.18 17.86
N ASN A 83 18.94 23.72 16.65
CA ASN A 83 19.91 24.64 16.05
C ASN A 83 20.09 25.92 16.88
N ARG A 84 19.02 26.45 17.48
CA ARG A 84 19.11 27.63 18.36
C ARG A 84 19.89 27.34 19.65
N GLU A 85 19.71 26.15 20.20
CA GLU A 85 20.47 25.75 21.41
C GLU A 85 21.94 25.47 21.08
N PHE A 86 22.23 24.75 20.00
CA PHE A 86 23.60 24.42 19.59
C PHE A 86 24.42 25.62 19.15
N ALA A 87 23.79 26.73 18.74
CA ALA A 87 24.51 27.97 18.43
C ALA A 87 25.31 28.52 19.61
N ARG A 88 25.04 28.08 20.84
CA ARG A 88 25.73 28.49 22.08
C ARG A 88 26.78 27.48 22.54
N TRP A 89 26.88 26.34 21.84
CA TRP A 89 27.79 25.27 22.22
C TRP A 89 29.05 25.29 21.37
N SER A 90 30.15 24.76 21.86
CA SER A 90 31.41 24.66 21.15
C SER A 90 32.20 23.42 21.56
N GLY A 91 33.09 22.97 20.67
CA GLY A 91 33.97 21.84 20.87
C GLY A 91 33.38 20.49 20.42
N ARG A 92 34.18 19.44 20.55
CA ARG A 92 33.90 18.09 19.99
C ARG A 92 32.54 17.52 20.42
N ALA A 93 32.10 17.78 21.65
CA ALA A 93 30.79 17.29 22.11
C ALA A 93 29.62 18.02 21.38
N ALA A 94 29.76 19.30 21.11
CA ALA A 94 28.79 20.05 20.33
C ALA A 94 28.71 19.55 18.90
N ASP A 95 29.86 19.31 18.26
CA ASP A 95 29.91 18.77 16.89
C ASP A 95 29.24 17.38 16.80
N ALA A 96 29.48 16.52 17.78
CA ALA A 96 28.85 15.20 17.85
C ALA A 96 27.33 15.29 18.05
N ALA A 97 26.85 16.21 18.90
CA ALA A 97 25.42 16.43 19.13
C ALA A 97 24.72 16.95 17.88
N VAL A 98 25.34 17.94 17.18
CA VAL A 98 24.84 18.45 15.90
C VAL A 98 24.77 17.33 14.85
N GLY A 99 25.81 16.50 14.78
CA GLY A 99 25.85 15.36 13.85
C GLY A 99 24.70 14.36 14.09
N ALA A 100 24.50 13.95 15.34
CA ALA A 100 23.44 13.04 15.75
C ALA A 100 22.04 13.65 15.48
N THR A 101 21.84 14.93 15.78
CA THR A 101 20.59 15.64 15.51
C THR A 101 20.29 15.69 14.01
N ARG A 102 21.27 16.00 13.18
CA ARG A 102 21.07 16.01 11.70
C ARG A 102 20.71 14.62 11.17
N GLN A 103 21.29 13.58 11.71
CA GLN A 103 20.95 12.20 11.36
C GLN A 103 19.53 11.85 11.77
N PHE A 104 19.11 12.25 12.97
CA PHE A 104 17.74 12.06 13.44
C PHE A 104 16.72 12.82 12.60
N VAL A 105 16.99 14.07 12.20
CA VAL A 105 16.12 14.86 11.33
C VAL A 105 15.99 14.22 9.94
N ARG A 106 17.07 13.66 9.39
CA ARG A 106 16.98 12.90 8.11
C ARG A 106 16.07 11.70 8.21
N ALA A 107 16.20 10.91 9.28
CA ALA A 107 15.30 9.77 9.52
C ALA A 107 13.83 10.21 9.62
N GLY A 108 13.56 11.44 10.09
CA GLY A 108 12.23 12.04 10.04
C GLY A 108 11.74 12.31 8.61
N GLY A 109 12.63 12.76 7.73
CA GLY A 109 12.34 12.90 6.30
C GLY A 109 11.97 11.56 5.66
N ASP A 110 12.76 10.53 5.93
CA ASP A 110 12.49 9.17 5.43
C ASP A 110 11.13 8.65 5.94
N ALA A 111 10.78 8.92 7.20
CA ALA A 111 9.47 8.55 7.76
C ALA A 111 8.31 9.33 7.11
N GLN A 112 8.50 10.60 6.76
CA GLN A 112 7.55 11.40 6.02
C GLN A 112 7.30 10.80 4.63
N ASP A 113 8.37 10.38 3.94
CA ASP A 113 8.27 9.79 2.62
C ASP A 113 7.50 8.46 2.64
N VAL A 114 7.70 7.62 3.66
CA VAL A 114 6.88 6.41 3.88
C VAL A 114 5.40 6.77 4.02
N CYS A 115 5.05 7.79 4.81
CA CYS A 115 3.66 8.23 4.94
C CYS A 115 3.05 8.68 3.60
N ARG A 116 3.81 9.42 2.79
CA ARG A 116 3.38 9.84 1.44
C ARG A 116 3.18 8.65 0.52
N ALA A 117 4.10 7.68 0.54
CA ALA A 117 3.99 6.48 -0.26
C ALA A 117 2.74 5.66 0.10
N VAL A 118 2.45 5.46 1.38
CA VAL A 118 1.23 4.78 1.82
C VAL A 118 -0.02 5.54 1.41
N ALA A 119 -0.04 6.88 1.53
CA ALA A 119 -1.14 7.70 1.04
C ALA A 119 -1.40 7.45 -0.45
N ARG A 120 -0.34 7.45 -1.25
CA ARG A 120 -0.42 7.19 -2.70
C ARG A 120 -0.98 5.80 -3.02
N LEU A 121 -0.54 4.76 -2.29
CA LEU A 121 -1.09 3.40 -2.43
C LEU A 121 -2.59 3.36 -2.12
N MET A 122 -3.06 4.10 -1.12
CA MET A 122 -4.48 4.16 -0.75
C MET A 122 -5.32 4.94 -1.77
N GLU A 123 -4.80 6.01 -2.37
CA GLU A 123 -5.44 6.71 -3.50
C GLU A 123 -5.69 5.75 -4.67
N LEU A 124 -4.66 4.97 -5.02
CA LEU A 124 -4.78 3.97 -6.09
C LEU A 124 -5.81 2.90 -5.78
N ASN A 125 -5.83 2.43 -4.55
CA ASN A 125 -6.84 1.46 -4.13
C ASN A 125 -8.25 2.07 -4.21
N SER A 126 -8.42 3.36 -3.90
CA SER A 126 -9.69 4.07 -4.07
C SER A 126 -10.11 4.11 -5.53
N ASP A 127 -9.19 4.49 -6.44
CA ASP A 127 -9.47 4.57 -7.88
C ASP A 127 -9.76 3.19 -8.49
N ALA A 128 -8.99 2.18 -8.09
CA ALA A 128 -9.20 0.80 -8.51
C ALA A 128 -10.56 0.26 -8.03
N ALA A 129 -10.92 0.55 -6.77
CA ALA A 129 -12.21 0.17 -6.21
C ALA A 129 -13.38 0.83 -6.96
N GLN A 130 -13.26 2.13 -7.31
CA GLN A 130 -14.26 2.81 -8.15
C GLN A 130 -14.39 2.15 -9.52
N THR A 131 -13.26 1.86 -10.16
CA THR A 131 -13.23 1.22 -11.49
C THR A 131 -13.90 -0.13 -11.47
N VAL A 132 -13.56 -0.99 -10.50
CA VAL A 132 -14.14 -2.33 -10.35
C VAL A 132 -15.63 -2.24 -10.06
N ARG A 133 -16.06 -1.37 -9.12
CA ARG A 133 -17.48 -1.18 -8.83
C ARG A 133 -18.29 -0.69 -10.03
N GLY A 134 -17.70 0.18 -10.84
CA GLY A 134 -18.35 0.69 -12.06
C GLY A 134 -18.43 -0.33 -13.20
N ALA A 135 -17.49 -1.28 -13.24
CA ALA A 135 -17.45 -2.31 -14.28
C ALA A 135 -18.40 -3.49 -14.02
N ILE A 136 -18.76 -3.77 -12.76
CA ILE A 136 -19.59 -4.91 -12.40
C ILE A 136 -21.05 -4.46 -12.24
N ALA A 137 -21.88 -4.85 -13.19
CA ALA A 137 -23.33 -4.61 -13.17
C ALA A 137 -24.05 -5.63 -12.26
N PRO A 138 -25.23 -5.30 -11.70
CA PRO A 138 -25.98 -6.25 -10.89
C PRO A 138 -26.43 -7.46 -11.72
N PRO A 139 -26.41 -8.69 -11.14
CA PRO A 139 -26.85 -9.89 -11.82
C PRO A 139 -28.33 -9.79 -12.18
N GLN A 140 -28.61 -10.13 -13.44
CA GLN A 140 -29.97 -10.06 -13.96
C GLN A 140 -30.72 -11.34 -13.60
N ARG A 141 -31.96 -11.17 -13.12
CA ARG A 141 -32.85 -12.29 -12.85
C ARG A 141 -33.76 -12.53 -14.02
N TYR A 142 -33.99 -13.81 -14.39
CA TYR A 142 -35.00 -14.16 -15.38
C TYR A 142 -36.37 -13.62 -14.96
N ARG A 143 -37.07 -12.97 -15.90
CA ARG A 143 -38.43 -12.50 -15.72
C ARG A 143 -39.36 -13.26 -16.67
N PRO A 144 -40.27 -14.13 -16.16
CA PRO A 144 -41.30 -14.78 -16.95
C PRO A 144 -42.20 -13.77 -17.64
N LEU A 145 -42.83 -14.20 -18.74
CA LEU A 145 -43.89 -13.43 -19.38
C LEU A 145 -45.11 -13.29 -18.44
N ALA A 146 -45.77 -12.13 -18.51
CA ALA A 146 -46.96 -11.88 -17.71
C ALA A 146 -48.14 -12.80 -18.06
N ASP A 147 -48.22 -13.26 -19.32
CA ASP A 147 -49.19 -14.24 -19.78
C ASP A 147 -48.67 -15.68 -19.54
N PRO A 148 -49.28 -16.48 -18.67
CA PRO A 148 -48.87 -17.85 -18.40
C PRO A 148 -48.93 -18.77 -19.63
N ALA A 149 -49.88 -18.55 -20.55
CA ALA A 149 -49.98 -19.35 -21.76
C ALA A 149 -48.82 -19.07 -22.74
N ALA A 150 -48.47 -17.82 -22.90
CA ALA A 150 -47.29 -17.41 -23.67
C ALA A 150 -46.00 -17.90 -23.02
N GLU A 151 -45.87 -17.85 -21.69
CA GLU A 151 -44.70 -18.38 -20.97
C GLU A 151 -44.57 -19.91 -21.15
N ALA A 152 -45.69 -20.65 -21.14
CA ALA A 152 -45.66 -22.08 -21.39
C ALA A 152 -45.13 -22.45 -22.77
N VAL A 153 -45.39 -21.60 -23.76
CA VAL A 153 -44.95 -21.83 -25.16
C VAL A 153 -43.52 -21.34 -25.39
N TYR A 154 -43.19 -20.16 -24.93
CA TYR A 154 -41.92 -19.48 -25.28
C TYR A 154 -40.91 -19.42 -24.14
N GLY A 155 -41.33 -19.69 -22.91
CA GLY A 155 -40.51 -19.52 -21.71
C GLY A 155 -39.25 -20.39 -21.70
N GLY A 156 -39.34 -21.61 -22.26
CA GLY A 156 -38.19 -22.50 -22.33
C GLY A 156 -37.03 -21.92 -23.16
N LYS A 157 -37.35 -21.41 -24.36
CA LYS A 157 -36.36 -20.76 -25.23
C LYS A 157 -35.80 -19.48 -24.59
N ARG A 158 -36.66 -18.63 -24.06
CA ARG A 158 -36.27 -17.37 -23.41
C ARG A 158 -35.38 -17.60 -22.22
N ARG A 159 -35.65 -18.65 -21.44
CA ARG A 159 -34.81 -19.04 -20.29
C ARG A 159 -33.41 -19.48 -20.73
N MET A 160 -33.34 -20.31 -21.76
CA MET A 160 -32.05 -20.72 -22.35
C MET A 160 -31.22 -19.52 -22.83
N GLU A 161 -31.88 -18.58 -23.55
CA GLU A 161 -31.21 -17.36 -24.02
C GLU A 161 -30.74 -16.49 -22.86
N HIS A 162 -31.57 -16.33 -21.81
CA HIS A 162 -31.20 -15.63 -20.60
C HIS A 162 -30.02 -16.30 -19.87
N ASP A 163 -30.05 -17.61 -19.69
CA ASP A 163 -29.03 -18.37 -18.97
C ASP A 163 -27.68 -18.33 -19.73
N SER A 164 -27.72 -18.38 -21.07
CA SER A 164 -26.52 -18.19 -21.89
C SER A 164 -25.94 -16.80 -21.73
N ALA A 165 -26.76 -15.75 -21.81
CA ALA A 165 -26.31 -14.38 -21.63
C ALA A 165 -25.80 -14.12 -20.19
N ALA A 166 -26.43 -14.73 -19.20
CA ALA A 166 -25.98 -14.64 -17.81
C ALA A 166 -24.61 -15.31 -17.60
N ALA A 167 -24.35 -16.44 -18.26
CA ALA A 167 -23.06 -17.12 -18.22
C ALA A 167 -21.95 -16.29 -18.88
N ASP A 168 -22.24 -15.64 -20.02
CA ASP A 168 -21.29 -14.74 -20.68
C ASP A 168 -20.93 -13.54 -19.77
N ILE A 169 -21.92 -12.91 -19.14
CA ILE A 169 -21.72 -11.80 -18.20
C ILE A 169 -20.93 -12.29 -16.96
N GLU A 170 -21.21 -13.49 -16.45
CA GLU A 170 -20.47 -14.04 -15.33
C GLU A 170 -18.98 -14.25 -15.68
N ALA A 171 -18.69 -14.68 -16.90
CA ALA A 171 -17.30 -14.79 -17.38
C ALA A 171 -16.62 -13.41 -17.43
N ASP A 172 -17.28 -12.40 -17.99
CA ASP A 172 -16.75 -11.02 -18.04
C ASP A 172 -16.49 -10.43 -16.64
N VAL A 173 -17.37 -10.72 -15.69
CA VAL A 173 -17.22 -10.31 -14.28
C VAL A 173 -16.01 -10.98 -13.63
N ARG A 174 -15.82 -12.28 -13.84
CA ARG A 174 -14.62 -13.00 -13.34
C ARG A 174 -13.33 -12.48 -13.99
N ASP A 175 -13.39 -12.16 -15.26
CA ASP A 175 -12.26 -11.55 -15.98
C ASP A 175 -11.93 -10.17 -15.43
N THR A 176 -12.94 -9.35 -15.12
CA THR A 176 -12.74 -8.06 -14.45
C THR A 176 -12.01 -8.21 -13.12
N MET A 177 -12.42 -9.16 -12.29
CA MET A 177 -11.73 -9.43 -11.01
C MET A 177 -10.30 -9.95 -11.22
N THR A 178 -10.09 -10.79 -12.21
CA THR A 178 -8.78 -11.39 -12.50
C THR A 178 -7.80 -10.38 -13.09
N TYR A 179 -8.27 -9.56 -14.05
CA TYR A 179 -7.40 -8.70 -14.85
C TYR A 179 -7.39 -7.22 -14.44
N VAL A 180 -8.35 -6.78 -13.64
CA VAL A 180 -8.39 -5.40 -13.13
C VAL A 180 -8.16 -5.36 -11.62
N TYR A 181 -8.95 -6.09 -10.82
CA TYR A 181 -8.82 -6.08 -9.37
C TYR A 181 -7.49 -6.68 -8.88
N THR A 182 -7.17 -7.90 -9.30
CA THR A 182 -5.99 -8.63 -8.80
C THR A 182 -4.66 -7.92 -9.07
N PRO A 183 -4.39 -7.35 -10.25
CA PRO A 183 -3.13 -6.65 -10.50
C PRO A 183 -3.06 -5.25 -9.90
N THR A 184 -4.17 -4.70 -9.41
CA THR A 184 -4.22 -3.36 -8.80
C THR A 184 -4.25 -3.43 -7.27
N MET A 185 -5.40 -3.70 -6.66
CA MET A 185 -5.57 -3.60 -5.21
C MET A 185 -4.68 -4.56 -4.39
N PRO A 186 -4.67 -5.88 -4.62
CA PRO A 186 -3.77 -6.76 -3.88
C PRO A 186 -2.29 -6.46 -4.12
N ALA A 187 -1.93 -6.01 -5.33
CA ALA A 187 -0.55 -5.71 -5.68
C ALA A 187 0.01 -4.47 -4.94
N THR A 188 -0.82 -3.51 -4.53
CA THR A 188 -0.36 -2.39 -3.70
C THR A 188 0.12 -2.86 -2.33
N GLY A 189 -0.44 -3.92 -1.78
CA GLY A 189 -0.01 -4.54 -0.52
C GLY A 189 1.39 -5.16 -0.57
N ASP A 190 1.93 -5.43 -1.76
CA ASP A 190 3.31 -5.91 -1.95
C ASP A 190 4.33 -4.78 -1.95
N CYS A 191 3.87 -3.53 -2.06
CA CYS A 191 4.70 -2.35 -2.25
C CYS A 191 4.73 -1.42 -1.03
N VAL A 192 4.20 -1.84 0.12
CA VAL A 192 4.17 -1.00 1.33
C VAL A 192 5.59 -0.78 1.83
N PRO A 193 6.11 0.46 1.84
CA PRO A 193 7.46 0.73 2.28
C PRO A 193 7.59 0.54 3.79
N ARG A 194 8.74 0.04 4.22
CA ARG A 194 9.05 -0.12 5.63
C ARG A 194 9.50 1.20 6.24
N PHE A 195 9.03 1.50 7.45
CA PHE A 195 9.57 2.61 8.21
C PHE A 195 11.06 2.39 8.53
N PRO A 196 11.90 3.44 8.42
CA PRO A 196 13.30 3.37 8.78
C PRO A 196 13.44 2.94 10.25
N ARG A 197 14.35 2.00 10.51
CA ARG A 197 14.68 1.63 11.89
C ARG A 197 15.46 2.77 12.52
N PRO A 198 15.19 3.15 13.77
CA PRO A 198 16.09 4.02 14.50
C PRO A 198 17.49 3.39 14.44
N HIS A 199 18.50 4.15 14.03
CA HIS A 199 19.86 3.67 14.12
C HIS A 199 20.14 3.38 15.61
N GLU A 200 20.24 2.13 15.97
CA GLU A 200 20.91 1.73 17.20
C GLU A 200 22.34 2.26 17.05
N GLY A 201 22.63 3.36 17.77
CA GLY A 201 23.96 3.94 17.74
C GLY A 201 24.94 2.81 17.99
N SER A 202 25.92 2.64 17.12
CA SER A 202 27.01 1.67 17.26
C SER A 202 27.79 1.98 18.55
N ALA A 203 27.26 1.49 19.66
CA ALA A 203 27.90 1.51 20.99
C ALA A 203 28.87 0.32 21.16
N SER A 204 29.42 -0.23 20.07
CA SER A 204 30.23 -1.45 20.13
C SER A 204 31.55 -1.40 19.37
N ASP A 205 32.32 -0.31 19.46
CA ASP A 205 33.71 -0.37 18.97
C ASP A 205 34.78 0.22 19.91
N ASN A 206 34.46 0.40 21.22
CA ASN A 206 35.45 0.88 22.16
C ASN A 206 35.66 -0.03 23.40
N ALA A 207 35.39 -1.32 23.28
CA ALA A 207 35.60 -2.30 24.35
C ALA A 207 36.62 -3.40 23.97
N SER A 208 37.65 -3.07 23.18
CA SER A 208 38.81 -3.97 22.96
C SER A 208 40.12 -3.23 23.28
N GLY A 209 40.14 -2.56 24.39
CA GLY A 209 41.37 -2.18 25.07
C GLY A 209 41.78 -3.32 25.99
N ASP A 210 42.65 -4.20 25.54
CA ASP A 210 43.28 -5.26 26.35
C ASP A 210 44.05 -4.65 27.50
N PRO A 211 43.67 -4.83 28.80
CA PRO A 211 44.39 -4.28 29.93
C PRO A 211 45.58 -5.16 30.40
N ASN A 212 46.10 -6.09 29.56
CA ASN A 212 47.06 -7.07 30.04
C ASN A 212 48.41 -7.07 29.30
N SER A 213 48.96 -5.90 28.92
CA SER A 213 50.35 -5.82 28.42
C SER A 213 51.30 -5.03 29.32
N VAL A 214 51.25 -5.31 30.63
CA VAL A 214 52.32 -4.89 31.55
C VAL A 214 52.66 -6.05 32.47
N ARG A 215 53.62 -6.88 32.04
CA ARG A 215 54.59 -7.56 32.95
C ARG A 215 55.64 -8.35 32.16
N GLY A 216 56.86 -8.00 32.34
CA GLY A 216 57.96 -8.88 31.96
C GLY A 216 59.31 -8.19 31.69
N GLY A 217 59.81 -7.47 32.67
CA GLY A 217 61.18 -6.97 32.60
C GLY A 217 61.81 -7.02 34.00
N GLY A 218 62.19 -8.22 34.42
CA GLY A 218 62.90 -8.43 35.65
C GLY A 218 64.33 -9.00 35.42
N ALA A 219 65.28 -8.29 35.95
CA ALA A 219 66.55 -8.75 36.53
C ALA A 219 67.46 -9.74 35.78
N ARG A 220 68.58 -9.32 35.31
CA ARG A 220 69.96 -9.48 35.84
C ARG A 220 70.92 -8.78 34.90
#